data_8dbc7b68ce7dc5f2b80b169557111390
#
_entry.id   8dbc7b68ce7dc5f2b80b169557111390
#
_cell.length_a   1.000
_cell.length_b   1.000
_cell.length_c   1.000
_cell.angle_alpha   90.00
_cell.angle_beta   90.00
_cell.angle_gamma   90.00
#
_symmetry.space_group_name_H-M   'P 1'
#
loop_
_entity.id
_entity.type
_entity.pdbx_description
1 polymer ?
#
loop_
_entity_poly.entity_id
_entity_poly.type
_entity_poly.pdbx_seq_one_letter_code
_entity_poly.pdbx_strand_id
1 'polypeptide(L)'
;MRYSIEKVTTLIGARRIGEADANIGWLLTDSRSLCFPEETLFFALRSERNDGNKYICELYRRGVRNFVVSRVPDGLENYPGANFLKVVDTLEALQRLAERHRDEFGIPVVGITGSNGKTMVKEWLYQLLSPSMVVTRSPKSYNSQIGVPLSVWLLNEQTQVA
;
A
#
# COMPACT_ATOMS: atom_id res chain seq x y z
N MET A 1 11.86 -1.09 4.02
CA MET A 1 11.39 -2.32 4.71
C MET A 1 10.63 -3.20 3.73
N ARG A 2 10.74 -4.54 3.84
CA ARG A 2 10.02 -5.49 2.96
C ARG A 2 9.33 -6.54 3.83
N TYR A 3 8.14 -6.92 3.46
CA TYR A 3 7.36 -7.96 4.14
C TYR A 3 7.26 -9.20 3.27
N SER A 4 7.38 -10.40 3.86
CA SER A 4 7.01 -11.62 3.14
C SER A 4 5.52 -11.63 2.81
N ILE A 5 5.16 -12.30 1.74
CA ILE A 5 3.75 -12.41 1.33
C ILE A 5 2.89 -13.10 2.41
N GLU A 6 3.46 -14.02 3.19
CA GLU A 6 2.79 -14.68 4.34
C GLU A 6 2.46 -13.67 5.42
N LYS A 7 3.44 -12.82 5.78
CA LYS A 7 3.23 -11.76 6.78
C LYS A 7 2.13 -10.83 6.33
N VAL A 8 2.16 -10.35 5.08
CA VAL A 8 1.10 -9.49 4.52
C VAL A 8 -0.26 -10.20 4.58
N THR A 9 -0.33 -11.46 4.15
CA THR A 9 -1.56 -12.26 4.18
C THR A 9 -2.18 -12.29 5.57
N THR A 10 -1.35 -12.52 6.59
CA THR A 10 -1.78 -12.55 8.00
C THR A 10 -2.24 -11.17 8.47
N LEU A 11 -1.48 -10.11 8.20
CA LEU A 11 -1.80 -8.75 8.63
C LEU A 11 -3.14 -8.25 8.10
N ILE A 12 -3.49 -8.57 6.85
CA ILE A 12 -4.76 -8.15 6.25
C ILE A 12 -5.90 -9.17 6.42
N GLY A 13 -5.61 -10.34 7.01
CA GLY A 13 -6.61 -11.39 7.19
C GLY A 13 -7.10 -11.99 5.87
N ALA A 14 -6.24 -12.09 4.87
CA ALA A 14 -6.59 -12.59 3.56
C ALA A 14 -6.55 -14.11 3.47
N ARG A 15 -7.33 -14.68 2.56
CA ARG A 15 -7.13 -16.04 2.06
C ARG A 15 -6.19 -16.00 0.86
N ARG A 16 -5.00 -16.56 1.01
CA ARG A 16 -4.03 -16.66 -0.08
C ARG A 16 -4.40 -17.78 -1.06
N ILE A 17 -4.27 -17.49 -2.34
CA ILE A 17 -4.37 -18.42 -3.47
C ILE A 17 -3.09 -18.20 -4.28
N GLY A 18 -2.29 -19.25 -4.42
CA GLY A 18 -0.93 -19.22 -4.95
C GLY A 18 0.10 -19.55 -3.87
N GLU A 19 1.25 -20.09 -4.30
CA GLU A 19 2.29 -20.61 -3.40
C GLU A 19 3.65 -19.94 -3.61
N ALA A 20 3.75 -19.03 -4.59
CA ALA A 20 5.02 -18.40 -4.93
C ALA A 20 5.50 -17.47 -3.81
N ASP A 21 6.74 -17.64 -3.35
CA ASP A 21 7.35 -16.73 -2.40
C ASP A 21 7.51 -15.34 -2.99
N ALA A 22 7.25 -14.33 -2.18
CA ALA A 22 7.40 -12.93 -2.59
C ALA A 22 7.74 -12.03 -1.40
N ASN A 23 8.52 -11.00 -1.68
CA ASN A 23 8.81 -9.92 -0.76
C ASN A 23 8.15 -8.64 -1.25
N ILE A 24 7.28 -8.08 -0.45
CA ILE A 24 6.49 -6.89 -0.76
C ILE A 24 7.20 -5.66 -0.20
N GLY A 25 7.61 -4.76 -1.08
CA GLY A 25 8.19 -3.45 -0.74
C GLY A 25 7.33 -2.29 -1.24
N TRP A 26 6.45 -2.54 -2.21
CA TRP A 26 5.67 -1.51 -2.88
C TRP A 26 4.18 -1.82 -2.90
N LEU A 27 3.36 -0.83 -2.51
CA LEU A 27 1.90 -0.92 -2.65
C LEU A 27 1.45 -0.13 -3.88
N LEU A 28 0.61 -0.74 -4.69
CA LEU A 28 0.10 -0.15 -5.92
C LEU A 28 -1.44 -0.16 -5.92
N THR A 29 -2.03 0.98 -6.24
CA THR A 29 -3.48 1.16 -6.39
C THR A 29 -3.87 1.73 -7.76
N ASP A 30 -2.88 2.22 -8.52
CA ASP A 30 -3.04 2.77 -9.87
C ASP A 30 -2.01 2.14 -10.82
N SER A 31 -2.47 1.39 -11.82
CA SER A 31 -1.63 0.66 -12.78
C SER A 31 -0.61 1.54 -13.52
N ARG A 32 -0.90 2.84 -13.64
CA ARG A 32 -0.04 3.82 -14.30
C ARG A 32 1.22 4.14 -13.51
N SER A 33 1.19 3.93 -12.19
CA SER A 33 2.28 4.26 -11.26
C SER A 33 3.20 3.06 -10.96
N LEU A 34 3.17 2.00 -11.76
CA LEU A 34 3.99 0.81 -11.58
C LEU A 34 5.47 1.11 -11.82
N CYS A 35 6.31 0.92 -10.78
CA CYS A 35 7.76 1.12 -10.83
C CYS A 35 8.54 -0.19 -10.59
N PHE A 36 8.15 -1.00 -9.64
CA PHE A 36 8.87 -2.20 -9.17
C PHE A 36 7.96 -3.44 -9.24
N PRO A 37 7.77 -4.06 -10.41
CA PRO A 37 6.79 -5.14 -10.59
C PRO A 37 6.95 -6.31 -9.63
N GLU A 38 8.18 -6.77 -9.40
CA GLU A 38 8.49 -7.96 -8.60
C GLU A 38 8.15 -7.79 -7.10
N GLU A 39 8.31 -6.56 -6.59
CA GLU A 39 8.06 -6.22 -5.17
C GLU A 39 6.67 -5.61 -4.95
N THR A 40 5.89 -5.49 -6.00
CA THR A 40 4.59 -4.82 -5.96
C THR A 40 3.49 -5.75 -5.46
N LEU A 41 2.72 -5.25 -4.50
CA LEU A 41 1.39 -5.74 -4.15
C LEU A 41 0.34 -4.79 -4.71
N PHE A 42 -0.41 -5.23 -5.69
CA PHE A 42 -1.49 -4.45 -6.29
C PHE A 42 -2.80 -4.66 -5.55
N PHE A 43 -3.42 -3.57 -5.10
CA PHE A 43 -4.75 -3.57 -4.52
C PHE A 43 -5.78 -3.28 -5.63
N ALA A 44 -6.56 -4.27 -6.01
CA ALA A 44 -7.64 -4.13 -6.99
C ALA A 44 -8.85 -3.43 -6.34
N LEU A 45 -8.69 -2.12 -6.07
CA LEU A 45 -9.71 -1.32 -5.42
C LEU A 45 -10.97 -1.23 -6.29
N ARG A 46 -12.11 -1.31 -5.65
CA ARG A 46 -13.41 -1.20 -6.30
C ARG A 46 -14.14 0.06 -5.82
N SER A 47 -14.70 0.80 -6.76
CA SER A 47 -15.59 1.93 -6.52
C SER A 47 -16.77 1.87 -7.47
N GLU A 48 -17.76 2.72 -7.30
CA GLU A 48 -18.92 2.82 -8.22
C GLU A 48 -18.52 3.06 -9.67
N ARG A 49 -17.39 3.73 -9.90
CA ARG A 49 -16.94 4.16 -11.25
C ARG A 49 -15.77 3.34 -11.79
N ASN A 50 -15.13 2.53 -10.97
CA ASN A 50 -13.94 1.80 -11.38
C ASN A 50 -13.81 0.46 -10.65
N ASP A 51 -13.51 -0.60 -11.39
CA ASP A 51 -13.17 -1.92 -10.87
C ASP A 51 -11.69 -2.21 -11.16
N GLY A 52 -10.88 -2.28 -10.10
CA GLY A 52 -9.45 -2.56 -10.20
C GLY A 52 -9.12 -3.93 -10.80
N ASN A 53 -10.05 -4.89 -10.73
CA ASN A 53 -9.82 -6.23 -11.28
C ASN A 53 -9.50 -6.21 -12.79
N LYS A 54 -10.03 -5.26 -13.54
CA LYS A 54 -9.77 -5.12 -14.97
C LYS A 54 -8.29 -4.90 -15.33
N TYR A 55 -7.48 -4.42 -14.37
CA TYR A 55 -6.06 -4.15 -14.58
C TYR A 55 -5.16 -5.35 -14.26
N ILE A 56 -5.69 -6.43 -13.67
CA ILE A 56 -4.88 -7.59 -13.23
C ILE A 56 -4.13 -8.21 -14.41
N CYS A 57 -4.80 -8.46 -15.54
CA CYS A 57 -4.17 -9.06 -16.71
C CYS A 57 -3.04 -8.19 -17.28
N GLU A 58 -3.26 -6.87 -17.38
CA GLU A 58 -2.24 -5.93 -17.83
C GLU A 58 -1.04 -5.91 -16.89
N LEU A 59 -1.29 -5.77 -15.58
CA LEU A 59 -0.24 -5.72 -14.56
C LEU A 59 0.54 -7.03 -14.48
N TYR A 60 -0.13 -8.16 -14.63
CA TYR A 60 0.52 -9.47 -14.69
C TYR A 60 1.50 -9.56 -15.87
N ARG A 61 1.10 -9.09 -17.06
CA ARG A 61 1.99 -9.02 -18.24
C ARG A 61 3.17 -8.09 -18.03
N ARG A 62 3.02 -7.06 -17.19
CA ARG A 62 4.07 -6.13 -16.79
C ARG A 62 4.95 -6.63 -15.63
N GLY A 63 4.76 -7.88 -15.19
CA GLY A 63 5.61 -8.55 -14.21
C GLY A 63 5.09 -8.55 -12.77
N VAL A 64 3.94 -7.93 -12.47
CA VAL A 64 3.33 -8.00 -11.14
C VAL A 64 2.83 -9.43 -10.88
N ARG A 65 3.08 -9.94 -9.69
CA ARG A 65 2.69 -11.30 -9.29
C ARG A 65 1.84 -11.36 -8.04
N ASN A 66 1.64 -10.25 -7.32
CA ASN A 66 0.92 -10.24 -6.06
C ASN A 66 -0.25 -9.25 -6.13
N PHE A 67 -1.46 -9.76 -5.85
CA PHE A 67 -2.71 -9.04 -6.03
C PHE A 67 -3.60 -9.20 -4.80
N VAL A 68 -4.13 -8.10 -4.25
CA VAL A 68 -5.21 -8.11 -3.26
C VAL A 68 -6.53 -7.88 -4.00
N VAL A 69 -7.45 -8.82 -3.84
CA VAL A 69 -8.70 -8.85 -4.61
C VAL A 69 -9.90 -9.15 -3.70
N SER A 70 -11.06 -8.57 -3.99
CA SER A 70 -12.32 -8.99 -3.38
C SER A 70 -12.97 -10.17 -4.12
N ARG A 71 -12.70 -10.26 -5.42
CA ARG A 71 -13.10 -11.36 -6.28
C ARG A 71 -11.89 -11.91 -7.02
N VAL A 72 -11.65 -13.21 -6.88
CA VAL A 72 -10.59 -13.89 -7.63
C VAL A 72 -10.95 -13.90 -9.12
N PRO A 73 -10.01 -13.60 -10.03
CA PRO A 73 -10.26 -13.68 -11.45
C PRO A 73 -10.55 -15.11 -11.89
N ASP A 74 -11.39 -15.27 -12.89
CA ASP A 74 -11.60 -16.56 -13.55
C ASP A 74 -10.34 -16.94 -14.34
N GLY A 75 -10.10 -18.24 -14.54
CA GLY A 75 -8.95 -18.71 -15.32
C GLY A 75 -7.62 -18.51 -14.61
N LEU A 76 -7.50 -18.94 -13.34
CA LEU A 76 -6.26 -18.85 -12.56
C LEU A 76 -5.06 -19.49 -13.23
N GLU A 77 -5.29 -20.49 -14.09
CA GLU A 77 -4.27 -21.13 -14.92
C GLU A 77 -3.55 -20.17 -15.87
N ASN A 78 -4.13 -19.01 -16.15
CA ASN A 78 -3.52 -17.96 -16.97
C ASN A 78 -2.54 -17.07 -16.17
N TYR A 79 -2.42 -17.27 -14.86
CA TYR A 79 -1.59 -16.48 -13.96
C TYR A 79 -0.57 -17.35 -13.18
N PRO A 80 0.25 -18.18 -13.87
CA PRO A 80 1.22 -19.02 -13.17
C PRO A 80 2.20 -18.19 -12.33
N GLY A 81 2.45 -18.63 -11.10
CA GLY A 81 3.33 -17.94 -10.15
C GLY A 81 2.74 -16.68 -9.53
N ALA A 82 1.48 -16.37 -9.76
CA ALA A 82 0.81 -15.25 -9.10
C ALA A 82 0.22 -15.66 -7.73
N ASN A 83 0.21 -14.71 -6.80
CA ASN A 83 -0.49 -14.79 -5.53
C ASN A 83 -1.73 -13.88 -5.58
N PHE A 84 -2.88 -14.44 -5.25
CA PHE A 84 -4.11 -13.67 -5.04
C PHE A 84 -4.49 -13.72 -3.57
N LEU A 85 -4.45 -12.58 -2.91
CA LEU A 85 -4.87 -12.38 -1.53
C LEU A 85 -6.34 -11.96 -1.53
N LYS A 86 -7.24 -12.93 -1.33
CA LYS A 86 -8.68 -12.68 -1.31
C LYS A 86 -9.09 -12.10 0.03
N VAL A 87 -9.74 -10.95 -0.01
CA VAL A 87 -10.30 -10.23 1.14
C VAL A 87 -11.78 -9.90 0.89
N VAL A 88 -12.49 -9.44 1.91
CA VAL A 88 -13.89 -8.96 1.76
C VAL A 88 -13.89 -7.58 1.10
N ASP A 89 -13.08 -6.66 1.61
CA ASP A 89 -12.93 -5.29 1.10
C ASP A 89 -11.46 -4.96 0.90
N THR A 90 -11.10 -4.56 -0.32
CA THR A 90 -9.71 -4.27 -0.69
C THR A 90 -9.22 -2.92 -0.15
N LEU A 91 -10.13 -1.96 0.09
CA LEU A 91 -9.79 -0.69 0.71
C LEU A 91 -9.53 -0.87 2.21
N GLU A 92 -10.41 -1.60 2.90
CA GLU A 92 -10.21 -1.96 4.30
C GLU A 92 -8.90 -2.74 4.50
N ALA A 93 -8.58 -3.67 3.60
CA ALA A 93 -7.33 -4.42 3.63
C ALA A 93 -6.10 -3.51 3.50
N LEU A 94 -6.15 -2.51 2.61
CA LEU A 94 -5.09 -1.51 2.46
C LEU A 94 -4.90 -0.69 3.75
N GLN A 95 -6.00 -0.23 4.35
CA GLN A 95 -5.98 0.55 5.59
C GLN A 95 -5.45 -0.29 6.76
N ARG A 96 -5.90 -1.53 6.90
CA ARG A 96 -5.43 -2.48 7.92
C ARG A 96 -3.94 -2.78 7.77
N LEU A 97 -3.46 -2.97 6.54
CA LEU A 97 -2.02 -3.17 6.30
C LEU A 97 -1.21 -1.96 6.77
N ALA A 98 -1.66 -0.76 6.43
CA ALA A 98 -0.99 0.48 6.84
C ALA A 98 -1.03 0.69 8.37
N GLU A 99 -2.16 0.40 9.02
CA GLU A 99 -2.29 0.43 10.48
C GLU A 99 -1.27 -0.50 11.14
N ARG A 100 -1.22 -1.77 10.72
CA ARG A 100 -0.28 -2.75 11.26
C ARG A 100 1.17 -2.40 10.98
N HIS A 101 1.45 -1.85 9.79
CA HIS A 101 2.78 -1.34 9.46
C HIS A 101 3.18 -0.19 10.40
N ARG A 102 2.28 0.78 10.63
CA ARG A 102 2.53 1.89 11.55
C ARG A 102 2.80 1.41 12.97
N ASP A 103 2.09 0.39 13.44
CA ASP A 103 2.23 -0.13 14.81
C ASP A 103 3.58 -0.82 15.08
N GLU A 104 4.32 -1.17 14.02
CA GLU A 104 5.70 -1.69 14.18
C GLU A 104 6.71 -0.59 14.53
N PHE A 105 6.33 0.69 14.43
CA PHE A 105 7.21 1.81 14.72
C PHE A 105 6.73 2.57 15.97
N GLY A 106 7.55 2.58 17.02
CA GLY A 106 7.30 3.34 18.26
C GLY A 106 7.63 4.84 18.13
N ILE A 107 7.29 5.47 17.00
CA ILE A 107 7.63 6.86 16.69
C ILE A 107 6.41 7.79 16.84
N PRO A 108 6.62 9.08 17.11
CA PRO A 108 5.57 10.08 17.03
C PRO A 108 5.02 10.20 15.59
N VAL A 109 3.69 10.22 15.47
CA VAL A 109 2.99 10.46 14.21
C VAL A 109 2.10 11.68 14.36
N VAL A 110 2.34 12.71 13.54
CA VAL A 110 1.59 13.97 13.56
C VAL A 110 0.51 13.94 12.48
N GLY A 111 -0.74 13.86 12.90
CA GLY A 111 -1.90 13.98 12.02
C GLY A 111 -2.34 15.43 11.86
N ILE A 112 -2.41 15.92 10.61
CA ILE A 112 -2.83 17.29 10.31
C ILE A 112 -4.22 17.26 9.68
N THR A 113 -5.20 17.84 10.36
CA THR A 113 -6.57 18.00 9.85
C THR A 113 -6.95 19.46 9.73
N GLY A 114 -8.03 19.76 9.01
CA GLY A 114 -8.54 21.11 8.80
C GLY A 114 -9.04 21.32 7.37
N SER A 115 -9.85 22.36 7.15
CA SER A 115 -10.39 22.71 5.83
C SER A 115 -9.32 23.30 4.89
N ASN A 116 -8.43 24.15 5.41
CA ASN A 116 -7.36 24.80 4.64
C ASN A 116 -6.00 24.67 5.31
N GLY A 117 -4.91 24.91 4.58
CA GLY A 117 -3.55 25.04 5.10
C GLY A 117 -2.81 23.74 5.45
N LYS A 118 -3.45 22.57 5.42
CA LYS A 118 -2.83 21.28 5.80
C LYS A 118 -1.48 21.03 5.11
N THR A 119 -1.40 21.25 3.81
CA THR A 119 -0.16 21.05 3.04
C THR A 119 0.92 22.04 3.46
N MET A 120 0.58 23.30 3.71
CA MET A 120 1.54 24.30 4.18
C MET A 120 2.10 23.95 5.56
N VAL A 121 1.24 23.59 6.50
CA VAL A 121 1.64 23.16 7.85
C VAL A 121 2.55 21.94 7.79
N LYS A 122 2.20 20.95 6.96
CA LYS A 122 3.05 19.77 6.74
C LYS A 122 4.45 20.15 6.22
N GLU A 123 4.52 21.04 5.23
CA GLU A 123 5.81 21.48 4.66
C GLU A 123 6.63 22.28 5.67
N TRP A 124 6.00 23.13 6.47
CA TRP A 124 6.68 23.89 7.53
C TRP A 124 7.22 22.96 8.64
N LEU A 125 6.41 22.02 9.11
CA LEU A 125 6.88 21.02 10.08
C LEU A 125 8.05 20.22 9.55
N TYR A 126 7.99 19.81 8.29
CA TYR A 126 9.11 19.11 7.66
C TYR A 126 10.37 19.99 7.63
N GLN A 127 10.28 21.25 7.23
CA GLN A 127 11.43 22.19 7.20
C GLN A 127 12.02 22.43 8.59
N LEU A 128 11.18 22.49 9.62
CA LEU A 128 11.62 22.72 10.99
C LEU A 128 12.30 21.49 11.61
N LEU A 129 11.82 20.30 11.31
CA LEU A 129 12.27 19.06 11.97
C LEU A 129 13.39 18.35 11.19
N SER A 130 13.38 18.41 9.86
CA SER A 130 14.32 17.66 9.02
C SER A 130 15.81 18.02 9.21
N PRO A 131 16.22 19.21 9.69
CA PRO A 131 17.64 19.46 10.00
C PRO A 131 18.19 18.64 11.18
N SER A 132 17.32 18.16 12.06
CA SER A 132 17.72 17.43 13.30
C SER A 132 17.15 16.01 13.40
N MET A 133 16.20 15.64 12.55
CA MET A 133 15.48 14.36 12.61
C MET A 133 15.23 13.77 11.23
N VAL A 134 15.17 12.45 11.15
CA VAL A 134 14.71 11.75 9.96
C VAL A 134 13.19 11.77 9.92
N VAL A 135 12.64 12.62 9.07
CA VAL A 135 11.19 12.86 8.96
C VAL A 135 10.64 12.14 7.73
N THR A 136 9.65 11.26 7.92
CA THR A 136 8.84 10.72 6.83
C THR A 136 7.54 11.52 6.74
N ARG A 137 7.29 12.14 5.59
CA ARG A 137 6.06 12.91 5.36
C ARG A 137 5.25 12.36 4.21
N SER A 138 3.95 12.60 4.20
CA SER A 138 3.12 12.21 3.07
C SER A 138 3.55 12.93 1.79
N PRO A 139 3.75 12.21 0.67
CA PRO A 139 4.05 12.84 -0.61
C PRO A 139 2.82 13.60 -1.10
N LYS A 140 3.05 14.78 -1.69
CA LYS A 140 1.97 15.64 -2.22
C LYS A 140 0.86 15.89 -1.17
N SER A 141 -0.38 15.96 -1.63
CA SER A 141 -1.57 16.17 -0.78
C SER A 141 -2.36 14.85 -0.62
N TYR A 142 -1.69 13.81 -0.14
CA TYR A 142 -2.31 12.50 0.12
C TYR A 142 -3.22 12.59 1.36
N ASN A 143 -4.49 12.95 1.14
CA ASN A 143 -5.51 13.18 2.17
C ASN A 143 -6.75 12.29 2.02
N SER A 144 -6.69 11.29 1.14
CA SER A 144 -7.79 10.37 0.88
C SER A 144 -7.65 9.07 1.67
N GLN A 145 -8.72 8.28 1.70
CA GLN A 145 -8.73 6.93 2.28
C GLN A 145 -7.70 5.96 1.65
N ILE A 146 -7.18 6.29 0.47
CA ILE A 146 -6.11 5.56 -0.21
C ILE A 146 -4.76 6.23 0.03
N GLY A 147 -4.70 7.55 -0.06
CA GLY A 147 -3.45 8.30 0.03
C GLY A 147 -2.80 8.23 1.41
N VAL A 148 -3.59 8.28 2.49
CA VAL A 148 -3.08 8.17 3.86
C VAL A 148 -2.39 6.82 4.09
N PRO A 149 -3.00 5.65 3.79
CA PRO A 149 -2.32 4.36 3.89
C PRO A 149 -1.02 4.28 3.08
N LEU A 150 -1.02 4.79 1.85
CA LEU A 150 0.19 4.80 1.02
C LEU A 150 1.29 5.70 1.61
N SER A 151 0.92 6.78 2.31
CA SER A 151 1.88 7.63 3.02
C SER A 151 2.48 6.94 4.23
N VAL A 152 1.65 6.25 5.00
CA VAL A 152 2.07 5.46 6.18
C VAL A 152 3.02 4.33 5.77
N TRP A 153 2.80 3.71 4.61
CA TRP A 153 3.69 2.66 4.08
C TRP A 153 5.13 3.12 3.83
N LEU A 154 5.39 4.43 3.75
CA LEU A 154 6.73 4.98 3.59
C LEU A 154 7.58 4.96 4.86
N LEU A 155 6.98 4.66 6.02
CA LEU A 155 7.71 4.51 7.29
C LEU A 155 8.76 3.40 7.16
N ASN A 156 9.90 3.63 7.77
CA ASN A 156 11.00 2.67 7.80
C ASN A 156 11.80 2.82 9.11
N GLU A 157 12.74 1.94 9.33
CA GLU A 157 13.56 1.87 10.55
C GLU A 157 14.36 3.14 10.86
N GLN A 158 14.58 3.99 9.86
CA GLN A 158 15.30 5.26 10.03
C GLN A 158 14.37 6.40 10.43
N THR A 159 13.06 6.25 10.21
CA THR A 159 12.08 7.29 10.51
C THR A 159 12.01 7.56 12.02
N GLN A 160 12.18 8.82 12.39
CA GLN A 160 12.12 9.27 13.80
C GLN A 160 10.81 10.01 14.10
N VAL A 161 10.19 10.61 13.09
CA VAL A 161 8.88 11.26 13.18
C VAL A 161 8.17 11.20 11.82
N ALA A 162 6.84 11.09 11.82
CA ALA A 162 6.02 11.04 10.61
C ALA A 162 4.91 12.09 10.63
#